data_571c59210afc91c2da5c5ae85502ec82
#
_entry.id   571c59210afc91c2da5c5ae85502ec82
#
_cell.length_a   1.000
_cell.length_b   1.000
_cell.length_c   1.000
_cell.angle_alpha   90.00
_cell.angle_beta   90.00
_cell.angle_gamma   90.00
#
_symmetry.space_group_name_H-M   'P 1'
#
loop_
_entity.id
_entity.type
_entity.pdbx_description
1 polymer ?
#
loop_
_entity_poly.entity_id
_entity_poly.type
_entity_poly.pdbx_seq_one_letter_code
_entity_poly.pdbx_strand_id
1 'polypeptide(L)'
;FPHNPLSWAQNDKQESEMNSAWVKHAISEINADYQRSADTHLIRLALPGFPGIPIYLKDESTHPTGSLKHRLARSLFLYGLCNGWIKEGTTIIESSSGSTAVSEAYFARLLGLPFIAVMPSCTAKRKIEQIEFYGGRCHFVDNACEIYAASEMLARELNGHYMDQFTFAERATDWRGNNNIADSIFRQMTHEPYPQPSWIV
;
A
#
# COMPACT_ATOMS: atom_id res chain seq x y z
N PHE A 1 -8.08 -10.64 -48.28
CA PHE A 1 -8.61 -11.51 -47.22
C PHE A 1 -9.54 -10.70 -46.38
N PRO A 2 -10.85 -11.07 -46.19
CA PRO A 2 -11.73 -10.34 -45.33
C PRO A 2 -11.36 -10.60 -43.87
N HIS A 3 -10.95 -9.55 -43.17
CA HIS A 3 -10.83 -9.59 -41.70
C HIS A 3 -12.22 -9.82 -41.11
N ASN A 4 -12.37 -10.92 -40.38
CA ASN A 4 -13.62 -11.26 -39.71
C ASN A 4 -13.81 -10.33 -38.48
N PRO A 5 -14.77 -9.38 -38.49
CA PRO A 5 -14.95 -8.42 -37.42
C PRO A 5 -15.41 -9.04 -36.08
N LEU A 6 -15.75 -10.32 -36.09
CA LEU A 6 -16.21 -11.06 -34.89
C LEU A 6 -15.04 -11.55 -34.04
N SER A 7 -13.80 -11.66 -34.57
CA SER A 7 -12.66 -12.22 -33.86
C SER A 7 -12.07 -11.25 -32.82
N TRP A 8 -11.99 -9.96 -33.13
CA TRP A 8 -11.43 -8.97 -32.20
C TRP A 8 -12.41 -8.66 -31.06
N ALA A 9 -13.72 -8.60 -31.30
CA ALA A 9 -14.71 -8.40 -30.27
C ALA A 9 -14.82 -9.57 -29.27
N GLN A 10 -14.52 -10.81 -29.72
CA GLN A 10 -14.42 -11.97 -28.85
C GLN A 10 -13.14 -11.94 -28.01
N ASN A 11 -12.03 -11.50 -28.58
CA ASN A 11 -10.76 -11.34 -27.86
C ASN A 11 -10.86 -10.25 -26.79
N ASP A 12 -11.43 -9.09 -27.11
CA ASP A 12 -11.63 -7.99 -26.15
C ASP A 12 -12.51 -8.42 -24.98
N LYS A 13 -13.57 -9.20 -25.23
CA LYS A 13 -14.43 -9.73 -24.19
C LYS A 13 -13.73 -10.73 -23.31
N GLN A 14 -12.94 -11.63 -23.87
CA GLN A 14 -12.18 -12.64 -23.14
C GLN A 14 -11.09 -12.00 -22.30
N GLU A 15 -10.40 -10.99 -22.81
CA GLU A 15 -9.39 -10.21 -22.07
C GLU A 15 -10.02 -9.43 -20.91
N SER A 16 -11.18 -8.83 -21.13
CA SER A 16 -11.95 -8.14 -20.08
C SER A 16 -12.40 -9.11 -18.97
N GLU A 17 -12.87 -10.31 -19.32
CA GLU A 17 -13.27 -11.33 -18.37
C GLU A 17 -12.08 -11.87 -17.57
N MET A 18 -10.93 -12.14 -18.20
CA MET A 18 -9.71 -12.58 -17.54
C MET A 18 -9.18 -11.51 -16.57
N ASN A 19 -9.13 -10.24 -17.00
CA ASN A 19 -8.72 -9.14 -16.14
C ASN A 19 -9.66 -8.98 -14.94
N SER A 20 -10.96 -9.12 -15.12
CA SER A 20 -11.95 -9.11 -14.02
C SER A 20 -11.74 -10.26 -13.03
N ALA A 21 -11.39 -11.46 -13.52
CA ALA A 21 -11.10 -12.62 -12.67
C ALA A 21 -9.82 -12.41 -11.87
N TRP A 22 -8.76 -11.90 -12.50
CA TRP A 22 -7.49 -11.59 -11.83
C TRP A 22 -7.67 -10.50 -10.75
N VAL A 23 -8.39 -9.42 -11.04
CA VAL A 23 -8.69 -8.36 -10.06
C VAL A 23 -9.44 -8.91 -8.85
N LYS A 24 -10.44 -9.76 -9.05
CA LYS A 24 -11.15 -10.42 -7.95
C LYS A 24 -10.22 -11.28 -7.10
N HIS A 25 -9.32 -12.03 -7.75
CA HIS A 25 -8.32 -12.83 -7.07
C HIS A 25 -7.36 -11.96 -6.28
N ALA A 26 -6.82 -10.89 -6.87
CA ALA A 26 -5.92 -9.95 -6.21
C ALA A 26 -6.55 -9.32 -4.95
N ILE A 27 -7.81 -8.88 -5.04
CA ILE A 27 -8.55 -8.36 -3.88
C ILE A 27 -8.71 -9.45 -2.80
N SER A 28 -9.00 -10.70 -3.20
CA SER A 28 -9.11 -11.82 -2.26
C SER A 28 -7.79 -12.10 -1.56
N GLU A 29 -6.65 -12.07 -2.26
CA GLU A 29 -5.32 -12.25 -1.68
C GLU A 29 -4.97 -11.16 -0.67
N ILE A 30 -5.24 -9.89 -0.99
CA ILE A 30 -5.03 -8.76 -0.07
C ILE A 30 -5.90 -8.91 1.18
N ASN A 31 -7.16 -9.33 1.03
CA ASN A 31 -8.05 -9.54 2.16
C ASN A 31 -7.64 -10.77 3.00
N ALA A 32 -7.20 -11.85 2.36
CA ALA A 32 -6.67 -13.02 3.05
C ALA A 32 -5.41 -12.67 3.85
N ASP A 33 -4.50 -11.88 3.28
CA ASP A 33 -3.32 -11.38 3.98
C ASP A 33 -3.70 -10.58 5.23
N TYR A 34 -4.65 -9.68 5.12
CA TYR A 34 -5.16 -8.91 6.24
C TYR A 34 -5.78 -9.78 7.35
N GLN A 35 -6.48 -10.85 6.98
CA GLN A 35 -7.15 -11.75 7.95
C GLN A 35 -6.19 -12.77 8.60
N ARG A 36 -4.96 -12.91 8.12
CA ARG A 36 -3.96 -13.82 8.71
C ARG A 36 -3.44 -13.35 10.06
N SER A 37 -3.62 -12.09 10.40
CA SER A 37 -3.26 -11.54 11.71
C SER A 37 -4.44 -10.83 12.34
N ALA A 38 -4.49 -10.86 13.69
CA ALA A 38 -5.28 -9.90 14.44
C ALA A 38 -4.74 -8.49 14.18
N ASP A 39 -5.45 -7.46 14.65
CA ASP A 39 -4.99 -6.08 14.55
C ASP A 39 -3.65 -5.87 15.32
N THR A 40 -2.98 -4.77 15.03
CA THR A 40 -1.76 -4.36 15.74
C THR A 40 -2.05 -4.08 17.22
N HIS A 41 -1.03 -4.21 18.07
CA HIS A 41 -1.22 -4.11 19.52
C HIS A 41 -1.47 -2.69 20.00
N LEU A 42 -2.37 -2.56 20.99
CA LEU A 42 -2.50 -1.36 21.81
C LEU A 42 -1.82 -1.65 23.16
N ILE A 43 -0.68 -1.03 23.42
CA ILE A 43 0.16 -1.28 24.59
C ILE A 43 -0.13 -0.22 25.64
N ARG A 44 -0.61 -0.63 26.83
CA ARG A 44 -0.76 0.27 27.96
C ARG A 44 0.58 0.52 28.64
N LEU A 45 0.94 1.78 28.77
CA LEU A 45 2.15 2.20 29.47
C LEU A 45 1.83 2.68 30.88
N ALA A 46 2.63 2.21 31.85
CA ALA A 46 2.67 2.77 33.19
C ALA A 46 3.91 3.65 33.34
N LEU A 47 3.74 4.96 33.32
CA LEU A 47 4.84 5.90 33.50
C LEU A 47 4.88 6.39 34.96
N PRO A 48 5.98 6.12 35.71
CA PRO A 48 6.08 6.52 37.12
C PRO A 48 5.96 8.03 37.36
N GLY A 49 6.35 8.85 36.38
CA GLY A 49 6.24 10.31 36.46
C GLY A 49 4.83 10.87 36.25
N PHE A 50 3.87 10.02 35.81
CA PHE A 50 2.49 10.43 35.51
C PHE A 50 1.48 9.42 36.10
N PRO A 51 1.47 9.28 37.43
CA PRO A 51 0.57 8.36 38.09
C PRO A 51 -0.89 8.78 37.86
N GLY A 52 -1.73 7.85 37.43
CA GLY A 52 -3.16 8.07 37.16
C GLY A 52 -3.50 8.57 35.77
N ILE A 53 -2.50 8.82 34.91
CA ILE A 53 -2.73 9.14 33.49
C ILE A 53 -2.55 7.86 32.66
N PRO A 54 -3.60 7.31 32.04
CA PRO A 54 -3.48 6.16 31.19
C PRO A 54 -2.90 6.60 29.84
N ILE A 55 -1.75 6.01 29.47
CA ILE A 55 -1.04 6.26 28.22
C ILE A 55 -1.01 4.95 27.44
N TYR A 56 -1.29 5.02 26.15
CA TYR A 56 -1.30 3.88 25.26
C TYR A 56 -0.40 4.14 24.04
N LEU A 57 0.30 3.12 23.60
CA LEU A 57 1.03 3.09 22.33
C LEU A 57 0.31 2.17 21.35
N LYS A 58 0.01 2.66 20.17
CA LYS A 58 -0.43 1.82 19.05
C LYS A 58 0.79 1.33 18.30
N ASP A 59 1.12 0.05 18.46
CA ASP A 59 2.33 -0.56 17.91
C ASP A 59 2.13 -1.02 16.46
N GLU A 60 2.31 -0.11 15.52
CA GLU A 60 2.25 -0.39 14.09
C GLU A 60 3.51 -1.09 13.53
N SER A 61 4.53 -1.34 14.36
CA SER A 61 5.73 -2.06 13.94
C SER A 61 5.49 -3.57 13.75
N THR A 62 4.40 -4.09 14.27
CA THR A 62 4.01 -5.50 14.14
C THR A 62 3.43 -5.89 12.77
N HIS A 63 3.20 -4.93 11.88
CA HIS A 63 2.88 -5.23 10.49
C HIS A 63 4.01 -6.00 9.79
N PRO A 64 3.71 -6.83 8.78
CA PRO A 64 4.73 -7.56 8.01
C PRO A 64 5.88 -6.69 7.49
N THR A 65 5.60 -5.42 7.18
CA THR A 65 6.61 -4.46 6.69
C THR A 65 7.16 -3.54 7.79
N GLY A 66 6.80 -3.79 9.06
CA GLY A 66 7.34 -3.09 10.22
C GLY A 66 6.91 -1.63 10.36
N SER A 67 5.77 -1.23 9.78
CA SER A 67 5.37 0.18 9.76
C SER A 67 3.88 0.36 9.50
N LEU A 68 3.31 1.45 10.02
CA LEU A 68 1.93 1.88 9.71
C LEU A 68 1.67 2.09 8.21
N LYS A 69 2.71 2.27 7.40
CA LYS A 69 2.58 2.41 5.94
C LYS A 69 2.08 1.14 5.26
N HIS A 70 2.14 0.02 5.95
CA HIS A 70 1.49 -1.21 5.50
C HIS A 70 -0.03 -1.03 5.31
N ARG A 71 -0.69 -0.28 6.21
CA ARG A 71 -2.11 0.06 6.08
C ARG A 71 -2.37 0.93 4.85
N LEU A 72 -1.53 1.96 4.65
CA LEU A 72 -1.65 2.86 3.50
C LEU A 72 -1.46 2.11 2.19
N ALA A 73 -0.38 1.34 2.07
CA ALA A 73 -0.09 0.57 0.85
C ALA A 73 -1.24 -0.39 0.52
N ARG A 74 -1.78 -1.13 1.51
CA ARG A 74 -2.95 -1.97 1.33
C ARG A 74 -4.13 -1.20 0.74
N SER A 75 -4.43 -0.03 1.31
CA SER A 75 -5.55 0.80 0.86
C SER A 75 -5.35 1.32 -0.56
N LEU A 76 -4.13 1.77 -0.89
CA LEU A 76 -3.79 2.25 -2.24
C LEU A 76 -3.92 1.15 -3.28
N PHE A 77 -3.44 -0.07 -2.99
CA PHE A 77 -3.61 -1.21 -3.92
C PHE A 77 -5.08 -1.55 -4.14
N LEU A 78 -5.88 -1.65 -3.08
CA LEU A 78 -7.31 -1.90 -3.21
C LEU A 78 -8.01 -0.79 -3.99
N TYR A 79 -7.64 0.46 -3.75
CA TYR A 79 -8.19 1.60 -4.48
C TYR A 79 -7.84 1.55 -5.97
N GLY A 80 -6.57 1.29 -6.31
CA GLY A 80 -6.11 1.15 -7.70
C GLY A 80 -6.76 -0.03 -8.44
N LEU A 81 -6.92 -1.18 -7.78
CA LEU A 81 -7.59 -2.36 -8.32
C LEU A 81 -9.08 -2.08 -8.61
N CYS A 82 -9.79 -1.46 -7.68
CA CYS A 82 -11.21 -1.16 -7.83
C CYS A 82 -11.49 -0.04 -8.85
N ASN A 83 -10.53 0.87 -9.07
CA ASN A 83 -10.64 1.88 -10.13
C ASN A 83 -10.16 1.36 -11.50
N GLY A 84 -9.69 0.11 -11.59
CA GLY A 84 -9.20 -0.48 -12.84
C GLY A 84 -7.85 0.06 -13.31
N TRP A 85 -7.11 0.75 -12.44
CA TRP A 85 -5.77 1.28 -12.73
C TRP A 85 -4.69 0.20 -12.61
N ILE A 86 -4.91 -0.77 -11.73
CA ILE A 86 -4.02 -1.92 -11.55
C ILE A 86 -4.69 -3.15 -12.15
N LYS A 87 -3.98 -3.81 -13.07
CA LYS A 87 -4.38 -5.01 -13.79
C LYS A 87 -3.26 -6.03 -13.70
N GLU A 88 -3.51 -7.23 -14.19
CA GLU A 88 -2.48 -8.27 -14.29
C GLU A 88 -1.26 -7.74 -15.06
N GLY A 89 -0.06 -7.94 -14.49
CA GLY A 89 1.19 -7.50 -15.09
C GLY A 89 1.48 -6.00 -15.03
N THR A 90 0.59 -5.17 -14.45
CA THR A 90 0.85 -3.73 -14.29
C THR A 90 2.11 -3.49 -13.47
N THR A 91 3.06 -2.74 -13.99
CA THR A 91 4.20 -2.25 -13.22
C THR A 91 3.76 -1.16 -12.27
N ILE A 92 4.00 -1.37 -10.98
CA ILE A 92 3.69 -0.40 -9.93
C ILE A 92 4.89 0.52 -9.71
N ILE A 93 4.67 1.82 -9.67
CA ILE A 93 5.71 2.82 -9.45
C ILE A 93 5.33 3.70 -8.25
N GLU A 94 6.27 4.02 -7.38
CA GLU A 94 6.07 4.98 -6.29
C GLU A 94 7.30 5.87 -6.08
N SER A 95 7.06 7.14 -5.83
CA SER A 95 8.06 8.13 -5.45
C SER A 95 8.29 8.09 -3.93
N SER A 96 9.04 7.13 -3.46
CA SER A 96 9.32 6.97 -2.03
C SER A 96 10.63 6.25 -1.76
N SER A 97 11.42 6.79 -0.83
CA SER A 97 12.61 6.15 -0.26
C SER A 97 12.37 5.54 1.12
N GLY A 98 11.13 5.53 1.57
CA GLY A 98 10.77 5.19 2.95
C GLY A 98 9.94 3.92 3.10
N SER A 99 9.21 3.88 4.21
CA SER A 99 8.39 2.73 4.59
C SER A 99 7.22 2.47 3.64
N THR A 100 6.75 3.50 2.91
CA THR A 100 5.69 3.32 1.90
C THR A 100 6.21 2.44 0.76
N ALA A 101 7.38 2.75 0.18
CA ALA A 101 7.96 1.93 -0.88
C ALA A 101 8.19 0.47 -0.43
N VAL A 102 8.66 0.25 0.81
CA VAL A 102 8.82 -1.11 1.37
C VAL A 102 7.48 -1.83 1.45
N SER A 103 6.43 -1.13 1.90
CA SER A 103 5.09 -1.71 2.03
C SER A 103 4.44 -1.98 0.68
N GLU A 104 4.63 -1.11 -0.29
CA GLU A 104 4.13 -1.30 -1.65
C GLU A 104 4.88 -2.43 -2.37
N ALA A 105 6.19 -2.56 -2.19
CA ALA A 105 6.96 -3.69 -2.70
C ALA A 105 6.42 -5.03 -2.16
N TYR A 106 6.02 -5.07 -0.88
CA TYR A 106 5.37 -6.24 -0.27
C TYR A 106 4.07 -6.61 -1.00
N PHE A 107 3.16 -5.66 -1.18
CA PHE A 107 1.88 -5.94 -1.85
C PHE A 107 2.05 -6.24 -3.34
N ALA A 108 2.97 -5.58 -4.03
CA ALA A 108 3.31 -5.90 -5.40
C ALA A 108 3.81 -7.35 -5.52
N ARG A 109 4.71 -7.79 -4.63
CA ARG A 109 5.15 -9.18 -4.55
C ARG A 109 4.00 -10.15 -4.28
N LEU A 110 3.10 -9.81 -3.34
CA LEU A 110 1.93 -10.63 -3.00
C LEU A 110 1.05 -10.90 -4.23
N LEU A 111 0.92 -9.90 -5.11
CA LEU A 111 0.11 -9.96 -6.32
C LEU A 111 0.88 -10.40 -7.58
N GLY A 112 2.18 -10.68 -7.46
CA GLY A 112 3.03 -11.03 -8.59
C GLY A 112 3.27 -9.87 -9.58
N LEU A 113 3.19 -8.61 -9.11
CA LEU A 113 3.38 -7.41 -9.92
C LEU A 113 4.81 -6.88 -9.82
N PRO A 114 5.39 -6.35 -10.92
CA PRO A 114 6.64 -5.60 -10.87
C PRO A 114 6.48 -4.32 -10.05
N PHE A 115 7.50 -3.96 -9.25
CA PHE A 115 7.52 -2.72 -8.46
C PHE A 115 8.81 -1.93 -8.67
N ILE A 116 8.69 -0.63 -8.85
CA ILE A 116 9.81 0.31 -8.97
C ILE A 116 9.63 1.45 -7.97
N ALA A 117 10.56 1.58 -7.04
CA ALA A 117 10.64 2.74 -6.15
C ALA A 117 11.58 3.79 -6.75
N VAL A 118 11.08 5.00 -6.97
CA VAL A 118 11.89 6.14 -7.43
C VAL A 118 12.36 6.93 -6.22
N MET A 119 13.68 7.13 -6.11
CA MET A 119 14.28 7.72 -4.91
C MET A 119 15.58 8.44 -5.21
N PRO A 120 16.02 9.37 -4.32
CA PRO A 120 17.34 9.97 -4.41
C PRO A 120 18.46 8.94 -4.26
N SER A 121 19.57 9.12 -4.98
CA SER A 121 20.78 8.26 -4.89
C SER A 121 21.41 8.22 -3.50
N CYS A 122 21.14 9.21 -2.64
CA CYS A 122 21.59 9.24 -1.25
C CYS A 122 20.68 8.44 -0.27
N THR A 123 19.70 7.68 -0.76
CA THR A 123 18.81 6.88 0.08
C THR A 123 19.58 5.85 0.91
N ALA A 124 19.18 5.68 2.18
CA ALA A 124 19.82 4.76 3.10
C ALA A 124 19.79 3.31 2.58
N LYS A 125 20.95 2.65 2.52
CA LYS A 125 21.15 1.28 2.02
C LYS A 125 20.14 0.28 2.61
N ARG A 126 19.86 0.36 3.91
CA ARG A 126 18.87 -0.50 4.57
C ARG A 126 17.47 -0.43 3.94
N LYS A 127 17.06 0.74 3.44
CA LYS A 127 15.75 0.89 2.78
C LYS A 127 15.75 0.26 1.40
N ILE A 128 16.84 0.42 0.66
CA ILE A 128 17.05 -0.23 -0.63
C ILE A 128 16.97 -1.75 -0.46
N GLU A 129 17.75 -2.31 0.48
CA GLU A 129 17.74 -3.74 0.79
C GLU A 129 16.35 -4.28 1.17
N GLN A 130 15.56 -3.50 1.92
CA GLN A 130 14.18 -3.89 2.27
C GLN A 130 13.25 -3.94 1.05
N ILE A 131 13.37 -2.98 0.13
CA ILE A 131 12.57 -2.96 -1.11
C ILE A 131 12.97 -4.14 -2.00
N GLU A 132 14.27 -4.38 -2.18
CA GLU A 132 14.81 -5.48 -2.97
C GLU A 132 14.47 -6.85 -2.37
N PHE A 133 14.42 -6.98 -1.04
CA PHE A 133 13.96 -8.19 -0.36
C PHE A 133 12.56 -8.62 -0.78
N TYR A 134 11.68 -7.65 -1.05
CA TYR A 134 10.35 -7.92 -1.59
C TYR A 134 10.31 -7.99 -3.13
N GLY A 135 11.48 -7.99 -3.79
CA GLY A 135 11.58 -8.10 -5.26
C GLY A 135 11.35 -6.79 -6.00
N GLY A 136 11.24 -5.67 -5.29
CA GLY A 136 11.17 -4.34 -5.88
C GLY A 136 12.52 -3.91 -6.49
N ARG A 137 12.47 -2.99 -7.43
CA ARG A 137 13.64 -2.33 -8.02
C ARG A 137 13.70 -0.89 -7.56
N CYS A 138 14.93 -0.35 -7.40
CA CYS A 138 15.14 1.05 -7.09
C CYS A 138 15.62 1.79 -8.33
N HIS A 139 14.94 2.88 -8.68
CA HIS A 139 15.33 3.84 -9.70
C HIS A 139 15.87 5.09 -9.01
N PHE A 140 17.14 5.39 -9.24
CA PHE A 140 17.81 6.49 -8.57
C PHE A 140 17.79 7.76 -9.42
N VAL A 141 17.51 8.89 -8.76
CA VAL A 141 17.67 10.23 -9.31
C VAL A 141 18.71 11.02 -8.49
N ASP A 142 19.45 11.88 -9.14
CA ASP A 142 20.47 12.67 -8.45
C ASP A 142 19.87 13.85 -7.68
N ASN A 143 18.80 14.42 -8.21
CA ASN A 143 18.08 15.52 -7.58
C ASN A 143 16.76 15.05 -6.98
N ALA A 144 16.60 15.22 -5.68
CA ALA A 144 15.38 14.83 -4.97
C ALA A 144 14.10 15.53 -5.49
N CYS A 145 14.23 16.71 -6.13
CA CYS A 145 13.08 17.39 -6.73
C CYS A 145 12.56 16.69 -8.00
N GLU A 146 13.31 15.77 -8.59
CA GLU A 146 12.96 15.08 -9.83
C GLU A 146 12.18 13.77 -9.60
N ILE A 147 12.06 13.30 -8.35
CA ILE A 147 11.45 12.00 -8.05
C ILE A 147 10.03 11.85 -8.61
N TYR A 148 9.21 12.89 -8.50
CA TYR A 148 7.82 12.87 -8.98
C TYR A 148 7.76 12.82 -10.51
N ALA A 149 8.51 13.70 -11.18
CA ALA A 149 8.57 13.74 -12.64
C ALA A 149 9.12 12.42 -13.22
N ALA A 150 10.15 11.85 -12.59
CA ALA A 150 10.71 10.57 -12.97
C ALA A 150 9.70 9.42 -12.77
N SER A 151 8.92 9.44 -11.69
CA SER A 151 7.87 8.45 -11.44
C SER A 151 6.77 8.50 -12.49
N GLU A 152 6.30 9.70 -12.84
CA GLU A 152 5.31 9.89 -13.91
C GLU A 152 5.85 9.45 -15.28
N MET A 153 7.10 9.78 -15.58
CA MET A 153 7.75 9.39 -16.84
C MET A 153 7.83 7.87 -16.96
N LEU A 154 8.33 7.19 -15.93
CA LEU A 154 8.40 5.73 -15.89
C LEU A 154 7.02 5.08 -16.02
N ALA A 155 6.01 5.64 -15.37
CA ALA A 155 4.65 5.11 -15.47
C ALA A 155 4.12 5.18 -16.91
N ARG A 156 4.41 6.26 -17.63
CA ARG A 156 4.04 6.41 -19.05
C ARG A 156 4.84 5.45 -19.95
N GLU A 157 6.15 5.39 -19.78
CA GLU A 157 7.04 4.56 -20.59
C GLU A 157 6.75 3.06 -20.47
N LEU A 158 6.43 2.61 -19.24
CA LEU A 158 6.17 1.21 -18.94
C LEU A 158 4.69 0.83 -19.02
N ASN A 159 3.82 1.77 -19.39
CA ASN A 159 2.37 1.61 -19.28
C ASN A 159 1.97 1.08 -17.88
N GLY A 160 2.65 1.59 -16.86
CA GLY A 160 2.49 1.22 -15.46
C GLY A 160 1.54 2.15 -14.70
N HIS A 161 1.43 1.91 -13.40
CA HIS A 161 0.62 2.74 -12.51
C HIS A 161 1.50 3.42 -11.46
N TYR A 162 1.51 4.75 -11.45
CA TYR A 162 2.11 5.56 -10.39
C TYR A 162 1.12 5.67 -9.23
N MET A 163 1.48 5.14 -8.06
CA MET A 163 0.61 5.05 -6.89
C MET A 163 0.28 6.40 -6.29
N ASP A 164 1.23 7.35 -6.35
CA ASP A 164 1.10 8.74 -5.90
C ASP A 164 0.41 8.85 -4.52
N GLN A 165 1.10 8.33 -3.50
CA GLN A 165 0.59 8.26 -2.13
C GLN A 165 0.09 9.61 -1.60
N PHE A 166 0.72 10.72 -2.02
CA PHE A 166 0.35 12.05 -1.52
C PHE A 166 -0.98 12.54 -2.07
N THR A 167 -1.29 12.21 -3.30
CA THR A 167 -2.57 12.55 -3.93
C THR A 167 -3.71 11.64 -3.48
N PHE A 168 -3.43 10.35 -3.29
CA PHE A 168 -4.49 9.34 -3.10
C PHE A 168 -4.62 8.81 -1.68
N ALA A 169 -3.72 9.14 -0.74
CA ALA A 169 -3.76 8.59 0.62
C ALA A 169 -5.12 8.79 1.31
N GLU A 170 -5.63 10.02 1.32
CA GLU A 170 -6.92 10.36 1.94
C GLU A 170 -8.05 9.52 1.33
N ARG A 171 -8.22 9.58 0.02
CA ARG A 171 -9.28 8.88 -0.70
C ARG A 171 -9.21 7.36 -0.52
N ALA A 172 -8.01 6.79 -0.57
CA ALA A 172 -7.80 5.37 -0.45
C ALA A 172 -8.07 4.85 0.97
N THR A 173 -7.73 5.64 2.01
CA THR A 173 -7.90 5.23 3.42
C THR A 173 -9.31 5.42 3.91
N ASP A 174 -10.02 6.46 3.47
CA ASP A 174 -11.41 6.71 3.86
C ASP A 174 -12.41 5.80 3.10
N TRP A 175 -11.96 5.24 2.00
CA TRP A 175 -12.81 4.43 1.17
C TRP A 175 -13.24 3.14 1.87
N ARG A 176 -14.54 2.99 2.11
CA ARG A 176 -15.18 1.85 2.79
C ARG A 176 -14.74 1.60 4.24
N GLY A 177 -14.24 2.60 4.94
CA GLY A 177 -13.74 2.44 6.31
C GLY A 177 -12.59 1.45 6.40
N ASN A 178 -11.82 1.29 5.34
CA ASN A 178 -10.92 0.18 5.15
C ASN A 178 -9.59 0.41 5.89
N ASN A 179 -9.44 -0.25 7.05
CA ASN A 179 -8.15 -0.36 7.73
C ASN A 179 -7.62 0.95 8.33
N ASN A 180 -8.52 1.84 8.72
CA ASN A 180 -8.17 3.09 9.39
C ASN A 180 -7.57 2.80 10.77
N ILE A 181 -6.41 3.38 11.07
CA ILE A 181 -5.74 3.25 12.37
C ILE A 181 -6.60 3.82 13.50
N ALA A 182 -7.36 4.89 13.24
CA ALA A 182 -8.27 5.49 14.23
C ALA A 182 -9.38 4.52 14.62
N ASP A 183 -10.04 3.86 13.65
CA ASP A 183 -11.05 2.84 13.89
C ASP A 183 -10.49 1.68 14.73
N SER A 184 -9.28 1.24 14.41
CA SER A 184 -8.56 0.22 15.18
C SER A 184 -8.35 0.66 16.64
N ILE A 185 -7.87 1.88 16.87
CA ILE A 185 -7.64 2.43 18.21
C ILE A 185 -8.96 2.48 19.00
N PHE A 186 -10.00 3.09 18.42
CA PHE A 186 -11.28 3.23 19.11
C PHE A 186 -11.90 1.88 19.46
N ARG A 187 -11.82 0.91 18.55
CA ARG A 187 -12.31 -0.46 18.80
C ARG A 187 -11.55 -1.14 19.94
N GLN A 188 -10.22 -1.03 19.97
CA GLN A 188 -9.40 -1.62 21.04
C GLN A 188 -9.59 -0.92 22.38
N MET A 189 -9.90 0.37 22.39
CA MET A 189 -10.13 1.14 23.60
C MET A 189 -11.51 0.93 24.23
N THR A 190 -12.47 0.26 23.57
CA THR A 190 -13.84 0.09 24.09
C THR A 190 -13.91 -0.54 25.47
N HIS A 191 -12.95 -1.36 25.85
CA HIS A 191 -12.91 -2.03 27.16
C HIS A 191 -11.93 -1.38 28.14
N GLU A 192 -11.30 -0.27 27.75
CA GLU A 192 -10.41 0.46 28.65
C GLU A 192 -11.19 1.43 29.56
N PRO A 193 -10.63 1.82 30.73
CA PRO A 193 -11.31 2.73 31.66
C PRO A 193 -11.75 4.07 31.05
N TYR A 194 -11.02 4.50 30.00
CA TYR A 194 -11.32 5.70 29.22
C TYR A 194 -11.39 5.31 27.74
N PRO A 195 -12.56 4.89 27.25
CA PRO A 195 -12.71 4.34 25.91
C PRO A 195 -12.52 5.37 24.77
N GLN A 196 -12.49 6.65 25.13
CA GLN A 196 -12.20 7.73 24.19
C GLN A 196 -10.90 8.44 24.62
N PRO A 197 -9.85 8.43 23.78
CA PRO A 197 -8.63 9.18 24.09
C PRO A 197 -8.90 10.68 24.07
N SER A 198 -8.44 11.39 25.10
CA SER A 198 -8.51 12.85 25.14
C SER A 198 -7.47 13.50 24.22
N TRP A 199 -6.38 12.79 23.94
CA TRP A 199 -5.26 13.25 23.09
C TRP A 199 -4.74 12.10 22.24
N ILE A 200 -4.43 12.39 20.99
CA ILE A 200 -3.68 11.52 20.06
C ILE A 200 -2.49 12.34 19.55
N VAL A 201 -1.28 11.78 19.64
CA VAL A 201 -0.03 12.47 19.32
C VAL A 201 0.71 11.68 18.22
#